data_c67cbe3c79cbc5c411504b449b2fd5a0
#
_entry.id   c67cbe3c79cbc5c411504b449b2fd5a0
#
_cell.length_a   1.000
_cell.length_b   1.000
_cell.length_c   1.000
_cell.angle_alpha   90.00
_cell.angle_beta   90.00
_cell.angle_gamma   90.00
#
_symmetry.space_group_name_H-M   'P 1'
#
loop_
_entity.id
_entity.type
_entity.pdbx_description
1 polymer ?
#
loop_
_entity_poly.entity_id
_entity_poly.type
_entity_poly.pdbx_seq_one_letter_code
_entity_poly.pdbx_strand_id
1 'polypeptide(L)'
;MALHCSVFYLIIFLVLLAGAFLLNLCERLFPPGLDCINILFHTKAGDGLEKIAISFDKGNGVPTDSTYANYLYKPGSGWHEWRNWQASGWAYRYSYILDSNRIPKVLGMFLIGFYAGRKMIYANLENYVALFKKLRRWGFIIGIPSAIACSYFEIFQKSIPNPIGLAHTTFYALSVVPLCLAYTSVICLRWIRKKGNSKLKVLAPLGRMALTNYLMQTIIGITLYYGVGLGFGGNIGPVIFVPIGLAVYALQIAYSNWWFKYFNYGPMEWIWRQLTYGKRLPFRKTNRV
;
A
#
# COMPACT_ATOMS: atom_id res chain seq x y z
N MET A 1 19.19 -26.41 -20.37
CA MET A 1 18.31 -25.23 -20.23
C MET A 1 17.33 -25.32 -19.05
N ALA A 2 16.75 -26.48 -18.72
CA ALA A 2 15.85 -26.68 -17.58
C ALA A 2 16.53 -26.58 -16.19
N LEU A 3 17.78 -27.00 -16.04
CA LEU A 3 18.54 -26.93 -14.77
C LEU A 3 18.89 -25.49 -14.34
N HIS A 4 19.19 -24.60 -15.30
CA HIS A 4 19.45 -23.18 -14.99
C HIS A 4 18.19 -22.43 -14.54
N CYS A 5 17.01 -22.83 -15.02
CA CYS A 5 15.74 -22.28 -14.54
C CYS A 5 15.46 -22.66 -13.08
N SER A 6 15.66 -23.92 -12.69
CA SER A 6 15.35 -24.38 -11.31
C SER A 6 16.34 -23.81 -10.28
N VAL A 7 17.61 -23.66 -10.62
CA VAL A 7 18.62 -23.02 -9.74
C VAL A 7 18.34 -21.52 -9.60
N PHE A 8 17.92 -20.85 -10.67
CA PHE A 8 17.56 -19.44 -10.64
C PHE A 8 16.25 -19.17 -9.87
N TYR A 9 15.26 -20.11 -9.94
CA TYR A 9 14.07 -20.07 -9.10
C TYR A 9 14.36 -20.37 -7.63
N LEU A 10 15.32 -21.25 -7.36
CA LEU A 10 15.81 -21.52 -6.00
C LEU A 10 16.58 -20.32 -5.45
N ILE A 11 17.39 -19.64 -6.27
CA ILE A 11 18.10 -18.42 -5.89
C ILE A 11 17.10 -17.26 -5.65
N ILE A 12 16.03 -17.16 -6.41
CA ILE A 12 14.99 -16.11 -6.20
C ILE A 12 14.10 -16.48 -5.01
N PHE A 13 13.75 -17.72 -4.85
CA PHE A 13 13.08 -18.20 -3.64
C PHE A 13 14.00 -18.04 -2.42
N LEU A 14 15.31 -18.29 -2.56
CA LEU A 14 16.31 -18.02 -1.54
C LEU A 14 16.61 -16.52 -1.40
N VAL A 15 16.54 -15.71 -2.44
CA VAL A 15 16.65 -14.23 -2.36
C VAL A 15 15.36 -13.62 -1.84
N LEU A 16 14.20 -14.20 -2.08
CA LEU A 16 12.92 -13.81 -1.46
C LEU A 16 12.81 -14.34 -0.02
N LEU A 17 13.25 -15.56 0.23
CA LEU A 17 13.46 -16.11 1.58
C LEU A 17 14.69 -15.50 2.24
N ALA A 18 15.79 -15.26 1.54
CA ALA A 18 16.94 -14.54 2.05
C ALA A 18 16.73 -13.03 2.06
N GLY A 19 15.85 -12.45 1.23
CA GLY A 19 15.39 -11.08 1.41
C GLY A 19 14.43 -10.93 2.59
N ALA A 20 13.47 -11.85 2.76
CA ALA A 20 12.66 -11.97 3.98
C ALA A 20 13.49 -12.57 5.15
N PHE A 21 14.43 -13.47 4.89
CA PHE A 21 15.32 -14.06 5.90
C PHE A 21 16.60 -13.22 6.12
N LEU A 22 17.10 -12.46 5.16
CA LEU A 22 18.10 -11.41 5.39
C LEU A 22 17.48 -10.13 5.94
N LEU A 23 16.23 -9.83 5.64
CA LEU A 23 15.44 -8.86 6.43
C LEU A 23 15.21 -9.40 7.85
N ASN A 24 14.88 -10.68 8.04
CA ASN A 24 14.76 -11.33 9.34
C ASN A 24 16.10 -11.75 9.95
N LEU A 25 17.15 -11.97 9.19
CA LEU A 25 18.51 -12.28 9.69
C LEU A 25 19.32 -10.99 9.86
N CYS A 26 19.13 -9.96 9.05
CA CYS A 26 19.46 -8.58 9.41
C CYS A 26 18.59 -8.06 10.57
N GLU A 27 17.36 -8.54 10.74
CA GLU A 27 16.51 -8.33 11.92
C GLU A 27 16.91 -9.21 13.12
N ARG A 28 17.73 -10.24 12.95
CA ARG A 28 18.23 -11.11 14.03
C ARG A 28 19.73 -11.00 14.33
N LEU A 29 20.57 -10.70 13.33
CA LEU A 29 22.04 -10.49 13.49
C LEU A 29 22.41 -8.99 13.52
N PHE A 30 21.61 -8.22 12.89
CA PHE A 30 21.45 -6.79 13.05
C PHE A 30 19.95 -6.62 13.29
N PRO A 31 19.50 -6.61 14.56
CA PRO A 31 18.18 -6.07 14.87
C PRO A 31 18.08 -4.82 14.03
N PRO A 32 16.99 -4.58 13.30
CA PRO A 32 16.97 -3.59 12.23
C PRO A 32 17.76 -2.39 12.68
N GLY A 33 18.71 -1.90 11.90
CA GLY A 33 19.76 -1.00 12.40
C GLY A 33 19.22 0.17 13.21
N LEU A 34 17.90 0.42 13.06
CA LEU A 34 17.08 1.32 13.84
C LEU A 34 16.47 0.66 15.09
N ASP A 35 16.06 -0.62 15.08
CA ASP A 35 15.57 -1.32 16.29
C ASP A 35 16.72 -1.79 17.20
N CYS A 36 17.95 -2.01 16.64
CA CYS A 36 19.16 -2.13 17.47
C CYS A 36 19.50 -0.81 18.16
N ILE A 37 19.41 0.29 17.45
CA ILE A 37 19.57 1.62 18.02
C ILE A 37 18.47 1.86 19.06
N ASN A 38 17.23 1.45 18.79
CA ASN A 38 16.10 1.56 19.72
C ASN A 38 16.25 0.63 20.95
N ILE A 39 16.74 -0.60 20.75
CA ILE A 39 17.02 -1.54 21.86
C ILE A 39 18.23 -1.09 22.66
N LEU A 40 19.30 -0.64 22.01
CA LEU A 40 20.53 -0.16 22.66
C LEU A 40 20.36 1.19 23.38
N PHE A 41 19.57 2.10 22.80
CA PHE A 41 19.42 3.47 23.35
C PHE A 41 18.02 3.74 23.91
N HIS A 42 17.12 2.76 23.92
CA HIS A 42 15.73 2.91 24.38
C HIS A 42 14.97 4.05 23.67
N THR A 43 15.38 4.41 22.45
CA THR A 43 14.78 5.48 21.65
C THR A 43 14.32 4.93 20.31
N LYS A 44 13.17 5.38 19.85
CA LYS A 44 12.73 5.11 18.48
C LYS A 44 13.46 6.07 17.53
N ALA A 45 13.82 5.61 16.34
CA ALA A 45 14.55 6.43 15.36
C ALA A 45 13.76 7.69 14.95
N GLY A 46 12.44 7.62 15.01
CA GLY A 46 11.53 8.71 14.70
C GLY A 46 11.25 9.67 15.85
N ASP A 47 11.65 9.37 17.09
CA ASP A 47 11.30 10.16 18.29
C ASP A 47 11.70 11.64 18.16
N GLY A 48 12.83 11.92 17.52
CA GLY A 48 13.27 13.30 17.27
C GLY A 48 12.28 14.06 16.37
N LEU A 49 11.82 13.42 15.30
CA LEU A 49 10.85 14.01 14.38
C LEU A 49 9.46 14.09 15.01
N GLU A 50 9.07 13.12 15.84
CA GLU A 50 7.81 13.16 16.58
C GLU A 50 7.79 14.33 17.56
N LYS A 51 8.87 14.59 18.30
CA LYS A 51 9.00 15.77 19.17
C LYS A 51 8.91 17.09 18.40
N ILE A 52 9.52 17.15 17.22
CA ILE A 52 9.40 18.29 16.30
C ILE A 52 7.93 18.46 15.87
N ALA A 53 7.26 17.39 15.47
CA ALA A 53 5.85 17.42 15.07
C ALA A 53 4.95 17.94 16.21
N ILE A 54 5.14 17.44 17.43
CA ILE A 54 4.40 17.88 18.62
C ILE A 54 4.66 19.36 18.91
N SER A 55 5.90 19.85 18.72
CA SER A 55 6.21 21.27 18.92
C SER A 55 5.50 22.16 17.88
N PHE A 56 5.41 21.71 16.62
CA PHE A 56 4.64 22.41 15.59
C PHE A 56 3.13 22.42 15.91
N ASP A 57 2.59 21.29 16.38
CA ASP A 57 1.18 21.21 16.76
C ASP A 57 0.86 22.17 17.90
N LYS A 58 1.67 22.17 18.95
CA LYS A 58 1.53 23.13 20.08
C LYS A 58 1.64 24.59 19.62
N GLY A 59 2.61 24.90 18.73
CA GLY A 59 2.78 26.24 18.19
C GLY A 59 1.62 26.71 17.33
N ASN A 60 0.92 25.79 16.64
CA ASN A 60 -0.23 26.08 15.80
C ASN A 60 -1.58 25.89 16.50
N GLY A 61 -1.61 25.59 17.80
CA GLY A 61 -2.85 25.37 18.55
C GLY A 61 -3.58 24.09 18.18
N VAL A 62 -2.89 23.09 17.61
CA VAL A 62 -3.47 21.78 17.32
C VAL A 62 -3.45 20.93 18.61
N PRO A 63 -4.60 20.40 19.06
CA PRO A 63 -4.64 19.56 20.25
C PRO A 63 -3.85 18.26 20.01
N THR A 64 -3.11 17.82 21.02
CA THR A 64 -2.36 16.55 21.01
C THR A 64 -3.03 15.48 21.87
N ASP A 65 -4.20 15.78 22.40
CA ASP A 65 -5.01 14.93 23.28
C ASP A 65 -6.23 14.35 22.57
N SER A 66 -7.17 13.78 23.34
CA SER A 66 -8.42 13.19 22.82
C SER A 66 -9.33 14.17 22.05
N THR A 67 -9.10 15.49 22.19
CA THR A 67 -9.88 16.52 21.48
C THR A 67 -9.46 16.72 20.03
N TYR A 68 -8.33 16.13 19.62
CA TYR A 68 -7.80 16.16 18.26
C TYR A 68 -8.84 15.77 17.20
N ALA A 69 -9.65 14.74 17.46
CA ALA A 69 -10.68 14.30 16.52
C ALA A 69 -11.73 15.42 16.29
N ASN A 70 -12.12 16.12 17.35
CA ASN A 70 -13.06 17.24 17.23
C ASN A 70 -12.44 18.42 16.47
N TYR A 71 -11.17 18.69 16.64
CA TYR A 71 -10.46 19.75 15.93
C TYR A 71 -10.50 19.55 14.41
N LEU A 72 -10.31 18.33 13.92
CA LEU A 72 -10.21 18.04 12.49
C LEU A 72 -11.56 17.68 11.84
N TYR A 73 -12.43 16.98 12.56
CA TYR A 73 -13.63 16.35 11.97
C TYR A 73 -14.93 17.09 12.33
N LYS A 74 -14.91 18.06 13.23
CA LYS A 74 -16.11 18.83 13.55
C LYS A 74 -16.58 19.59 12.31
N PRO A 75 -17.87 19.50 11.94
CA PRO A 75 -18.42 20.33 10.87
C PRO A 75 -18.16 21.82 11.14
N GLY A 76 -17.60 22.51 10.17
CA GLY A 76 -17.22 23.93 10.31
C GLY A 76 -15.78 24.16 10.73
N SER A 77 -14.96 23.12 10.97
CA SER A 77 -13.50 23.25 11.01
C SER A 77 -13.05 23.73 9.63
N GLY A 78 -12.36 24.87 9.59
CA GLY A 78 -12.05 25.53 8.33
C GLY A 78 -10.73 25.06 7.70
N TRP A 79 -10.36 25.73 6.61
CA TRP A 79 -9.05 25.56 5.97
C TRP A 79 -7.88 25.93 6.88
N HIS A 80 -8.10 26.77 7.88
CA HIS A 80 -7.09 27.20 8.84
C HIS A 80 -6.68 26.02 9.74
N GLU A 81 -7.63 25.32 10.32
CA GLU A 81 -7.40 24.15 11.17
C GLU A 81 -6.73 23.01 10.38
N TRP A 82 -7.22 22.76 9.18
CA TRP A 82 -6.63 21.76 8.30
C TRP A 82 -5.17 22.09 7.94
N ARG A 83 -4.87 23.33 7.63
CA ARG A 83 -3.53 23.80 7.29
C ARG A 83 -2.57 23.73 8.47
N ASN A 84 -3.03 24.12 9.67
CA ASN A 84 -2.25 24.03 10.90
C ASN A 84 -1.86 22.58 11.21
N TRP A 85 -2.81 21.64 11.03
CA TRP A 85 -2.53 20.21 11.16
C TRP A 85 -1.56 19.69 10.10
N GLN A 86 -1.65 20.15 8.86
CA GLN A 86 -0.72 19.75 7.81
C GLN A 86 0.71 20.24 8.05
N ALA A 87 0.89 21.30 8.83
CA ALA A 87 2.22 21.85 9.13
C ALA A 87 3.10 20.87 9.89
N SER A 88 2.55 20.01 10.75
CA SER A 88 3.25 18.94 11.47
C SER A 88 3.26 17.61 10.71
N GLY A 89 2.36 17.43 9.75
CA GLY A 89 2.09 16.17 9.08
C GLY A 89 3.30 15.54 8.39
N TRP A 90 4.21 16.34 7.85
CA TRP A 90 5.45 15.83 7.27
C TRP A 90 6.36 15.18 8.34
N ALA A 91 6.49 15.77 9.52
CA ALA A 91 7.35 15.25 10.57
C ALA A 91 6.80 13.95 11.15
N TYR A 92 5.47 13.86 11.41
CA TYR A 92 4.82 12.61 11.77
C TYR A 92 4.98 11.54 10.69
N ARG A 93 4.88 11.93 9.41
CA ARG A 93 5.01 11.00 8.30
C ARG A 93 6.40 10.41 8.20
N TYR A 94 7.44 11.23 8.32
CA TYR A 94 8.82 10.74 8.30
C TYR A 94 9.17 9.94 9.55
N SER A 95 8.73 10.35 10.75
CA SER A 95 8.83 9.55 11.96
C SER A 95 8.25 8.14 11.75
N TYR A 96 7.02 8.06 11.28
CA TYR A 96 6.37 6.78 11.00
C TYR A 96 7.08 5.92 9.93
N ILE A 97 7.66 6.53 8.89
CA ILE A 97 8.42 5.81 7.86
C ILE A 97 9.69 5.19 8.45
N LEU A 98 10.36 5.91 9.35
CA LEU A 98 11.55 5.43 10.03
C LEU A 98 11.20 4.31 11.03
N ASP A 99 10.25 4.55 11.92
CA ASP A 99 9.86 3.61 12.97
C ASP A 99 9.27 2.29 12.43
N SER A 100 8.58 2.35 11.28
CA SER A 100 7.97 1.17 10.67
C SER A 100 8.87 0.43 9.67
N ASN A 101 10.15 0.85 9.52
CA ASN A 101 11.09 0.29 8.55
C ASN A 101 10.49 0.16 7.12
N ARG A 102 9.74 1.17 6.69
CA ARG A 102 9.01 1.12 5.41
C ARG A 102 9.90 1.12 4.19
N ILE A 103 11.05 1.80 4.24
CA ILE A 103 11.95 1.94 3.10
C ILE A 103 12.41 0.58 2.58
N PRO A 104 13.05 -0.31 3.39
CA PRO A 104 13.49 -1.62 2.90
C PRO A 104 12.31 -2.53 2.51
N LYS A 105 11.17 -2.46 3.22
CA LYS A 105 9.96 -3.24 2.87
C LYS A 105 9.41 -2.86 1.49
N VAL A 106 9.31 -1.58 1.21
CA VAL A 106 8.84 -1.06 -0.09
C VAL A 106 9.84 -1.38 -1.19
N LEU A 107 11.14 -1.20 -0.93
CA LEU A 107 12.19 -1.55 -1.90
C LEU A 107 12.14 -3.04 -2.28
N GLY A 108 11.96 -3.93 -1.31
CA GLY A 108 11.79 -5.37 -1.56
C GLY A 108 10.61 -5.66 -2.49
N MET A 109 9.45 -5.02 -2.24
CA MET A 109 8.27 -5.17 -3.10
C MET A 109 8.49 -4.63 -4.51
N PHE A 110 9.19 -3.51 -4.64
CA PHE A 110 9.59 -2.97 -5.97
C PHE A 110 10.50 -3.93 -6.72
N LEU A 111 11.49 -4.53 -6.06
CA LEU A 111 12.38 -5.51 -6.67
C LEU A 111 11.65 -6.75 -7.17
N ILE A 112 10.66 -7.24 -6.40
CA ILE A 112 9.78 -8.34 -6.83
C ILE A 112 8.98 -7.93 -8.07
N GLY A 113 8.39 -6.73 -8.06
CA GLY A 113 7.65 -6.19 -9.21
C GLY A 113 8.54 -6.00 -10.45
N PHE A 114 9.72 -5.44 -10.26
CA PHE A 114 10.72 -5.27 -11.33
C PHE A 114 11.14 -6.60 -11.94
N TYR A 115 11.40 -7.61 -11.12
CA TYR A 115 11.72 -8.95 -11.60
C TYR A 115 10.57 -9.56 -12.40
N ALA A 116 9.34 -9.48 -11.89
CA ALA A 116 8.16 -9.98 -12.60
C ALA A 116 7.96 -9.26 -13.96
N GLY A 117 8.20 -7.95 -14.00
CA GLY A 117 8.16 -7.15 -15.23
C GLY A 117 9.26 -7.55 -16.21
N ARG A 118 10.50 -7.67 -15.75
CA ARG A 118 11.65 -8.08 -16.60
C ARG A 118 11.47 -9.48 -17.20
N LYS A 119 10.85 -10.40 -16.47
CA LYS A 119 10.51 -11.76 -16.94
C LYS A 119 9.24 -11.83 -17.76
N MET A 120 8.54 -10.70 -17.96
CA MET A 120 7.29 -10.62 -18.70
C MET A 120 6.23 -11.63 -18.20
N ILE A 121 6.22 -11.91 -16.88
CA ILE A 121 5.38 -12.94 -16.26
C ILE A 121 3.89 -12.65 -16.53
N TYR A 122 3.50 -11.37 -16.40
CA TYR A 122 2.11 -10.95 -16.64
C TYR A 122 1.73 -10.80 -18.11
N ALA A 123 2.71 -10.69 -19.00
CA ALA A 123 2.45 -10.68 -20.44
C ALA A 123 2.23 -12.10 -21.00
N ASN A 124 2.90 -13.11 -20.42
CA ASN A 124 2.88 -14.49 -20.88
C ASN A 124 2.32 -15.43 -19.81
N LEU A 125 1.10 -15.13 -19.32
CA LEU A 125 0.48 -15.82 -18.19
C LEU A 125 0.39 -17.34 -18.36
N GLU A 126 0.17 -17.82 -19.58
CA GLU A 126 -0.02 -19.24 -19.88
C GLU A 126 1.24 -20.06 -19.61
N ASN A 127 2.42 -19.46 -19.82
CA ASN A 127 3.71 -20.12 -19.55
C ASN A 127 4.02 -20.28 -18.05
N TYR A 128 3.32 -19.52 -17.18
CA TYR A 128 3.59 -19.46 -15.75
C TYR A 128 2.46 -20.06 -14.89
N VAL A 129 1.56 -20.87 -15.46
CA VAL A 129 0.44 -21.50 -14.75
C VAL A 129 0.91 -22.31 -13.54
N ALA A 130 1.99 -23.09 -13.69
CA ALA A 130 2.55 -23.88 -12.59
C ALA A 130 3.05 -22.99 -11.44
N LEU A 131 3.71 -21.87 -11.76
CA LEU A 131 4.15 -20.87 -10.79
C LEU A 131 2.95 -20.28 -10.02
N PHE A 132 1.91 -19.83 -10.75
CA PHE A 132 0.71 -19.26 -10.11
C PHE A 132 -0.02 -20.25 -9.21
N LYS A 133 -0.12 -21.54 -9.62
CA LYS A 133 -0.68 -22.60 -8.76
C LYS A 133 0.12 -22.76 -7.47
N LYS A 134 1.45 -22.76 -7.56
CA LYS A 134 2.36 -22.87 -6.40
C LYS A 134 2.26 -21.66 -5.48
N LEU A 135 2.33 -20.43 -6.04
CA LEU A 135 2.19 -19.18 -5.28
C LEU A 135 0.85 -19.10 -4.56
N ARG A 136 -0.24 -19.49 -5.24
CA ARG A 136 -1.56 -19.55 -4.62
C ARG A 136 -1.60 -20.49 -3.43
N ARG A 137 -1.12 -21.73 -3.61
CA ARG A 137 -1.15 -22.76 -2.56
C ARG A 137 -0.32 -22.34 -1.36
N TRP A 138 0.95 -22.07 -1.57
CA TRP A 138 1.87 -21.71 -0.49
C TRP A 138 1.57 -20.34 0.11
N GLY A 139 1.12 -19.38 -0.71
CA GLY A 139 0.76 -18.06 -0.23
C GLY A 139 -0.42 -18.08 0.75
N PHE A 140 -1.42 -18.95 0.54
CA PHE A 140 -2.51 -19.12 1.50
C PHE A 140 -2.10 -19.97 2.72
N ILE A 141 -1.33 -21.06 2.51
CA ILE A 141 -0.87 -21.93 3.61
C ILE A 141 0.01 -21.15 4.61
N ILE A 142 0.88 -20.28 4.13
CA ILE A 142 1.77 -19.49 4.99
C ILE A 142 1.07 -18.22 5.44
N GLY A 143 0.42 -17.53 4.52
CA GLY A 143 -0.10 -16.18 4.75
C GLY A 143 -1.28 -16.12 5.70
N ILE A 144 -2.25 -17.07 5.64
CA ILE A 144 -3.43 -17.03 6.51
C ILE A 144 -3.05 -17.29 7.97
N PRO A 145 -2.31 -18.35 8.33
CA PRO A 145 -1.90 -18.55 9.72
C PRO A 145 -1.03 -17.39 10.25
N SER A 146 -0.15 -16.85 9.40
CA SER A 146 0.68 -15.71 9.78
C SER A 146 -0.16 -14.44 10.01
N ALA A 147 -1.24 -14.21 9.24
CA ALA A 147 -2.16 -13.10 9.47
C ALA A 147 -2.93 -13.24 10.78
N ILE A 148 -3.38 -14.45 11.11
CA ILE A 148 -4.05 -14.74 12.39
C ILE A 148 -3.09 -14.49 13.55
N ALA A 149 -1.85 -15.01 13.46
CA ALA A 149 -0.83 -14.79 14.49
C ALA A 149 -0.50 -13.28 14.63
N CYS A 150 -0.36 -12.55 13.50
CA CYS A 150 -0.13 -11.11 13.51
C CYS A 150 -1.25 -10.35 14.23
N SER A 151 -2.52 -10.69 13.95
CA SER A 151 -3.68 -10.07 14.61
C SER A 151 -3.72 -10.38 16.10
N TYR A 152 -3.32 -11.61 16.50
CA TYR A 152 -3.23 -11.97 17.91
C TYR A 152 -2.19 -11.11 18.64
N PHE A 153 -0.99 -10.96 18.08
CA PHE A 153 0.04 -10.11 18.67
C PHE A 153 -0.34 -8.63 18.71
N GLU A 154 -1.06 -8.12 17.70
CA GLU A 154 -1.55 -6.73 17.66
C GLU A 154 -2.52 -6.43 18.81
N ILE A 155 -3.39 -7.38 19.16
CA ILE A 155 -4.39 -7.20 20.23
C ILE A 155 -3.73 -7.25 21.62
N PHE A 156 -2.82 -8.19 21.83
CA PHE A 156 -2.28 -8.49 23.16
C PHE A 156 -0.97 -7.76 23.49
N GLN A 157 -0.28 -7.17 22.51
CA GLN A 157 1.05 -6.62 22.70
C GLN A 157 1.21 -5.27 21.98
N LYS A 158 0.96 -4.19 22.71
CA LYS A 158 0.94 -2.82 22.15
C LYS A 158 2.28 -2.07 22.19
N SER A 159 3.35 -2.61 22.80
CA SER A 159 4.58 -1.85 23.00
C SER A 159 5.81 -2.53 22.38
N ILE A 160 6.49 -1.83 21.51
CA ILE A 160 7.86 -2.09 21.06
C ILE A 160 8.75 -1.14 21.88
N PRO A 161 9.90 -1.54 22.43
CA PRO A 161 10.73 -2.70 22.06
C PRO A 161 10.53 -3.91 22.99
N ASN A 162 10.07 -5.02 22.44
CA ASN A 162 9.90 -6.28 23.15
C ASN A 162 10.21 -7.44 22.17
N PRO A 163 10.77 -8.58 22.58
CA PRO A 163 10.93 -9.77 21.73
C PRO A 163 9.65 -10.19 20.99
N ILE A 164 8.48 -9.92 21.58
CA ILE A 164 7.18 -10.19 21.00
C ILE A 164 6.87 -9.23 19.83
N GLY A 165 7.38 -7.99 19.85
CA GLY A 165 7.31 -7.05 18.72
C GLY A 165 8.07 -7.58 17.48
N LEU A 166 9.18 -8.30 17.68
CA LEU A 166 9.89 -8.98 16.59
C LEU A 166 9.05 -10.10 15.99
N ALA A 167 8.34 -10.88 16.82
CA ALA A 167 7.40 -11.90 16.36
C ALA A 167 6.28 -11.26 15.52
N HIS A 168 5.66 -10.19 16.00
CA HIS A 168 4.64 -9.43 15.26
C HIS A 168 5.14 -8.98 13.88
N THR A 169 6.32 -8.33 13.81
CA THR A 169 6.90 -7.86 12.54
C THR A 169 7.20 -9.03 11.58
N THR A 170 7.68 -10.15 12.11
CA THR A 170 7.95 -11.35 11.31
C THR A 170 6.67 -11.95 10.75
N PHE A 171 5.63 -12.13 11.57
CA PHE A 171 4.33 -12.63 11.10
C PHE A 171 3.64 -11.64 10.15
N TYR A 172 3.79 -10.34 10.35
CA TYR A 172 3.34 -9.33 9.40
C TYR A 172 3.98 -9.50 8.01
N ALA A 173 5.30 -9.65 7.93
CA ALA A 173 6.00 -9.86 6.66
C ALA A 173 5.59 -11.18 5.99
N LEU A 174 5.45 -12.26 6.77
CA LEU A 174 5.01 -13.58 6.30
C LEU A 174 3.52 -13.62 5.92
N SER A 175 2.70 -12.68 6.39
CA SER A 175 1.31 -12.56 5.97
C SER A 175 1.15 -11.74 4.70
N VAL A 176 1.69 -10.52 4.68
CA VAL A 176 1.42 -9.54 3.61
C VAL A 176 1.93 -10.00 2.25
N VAL A 177 3.20 -10.39 2.15
CA VAL A 177 3.82 -10.74 0.86
C VAL A 177 3.22 -12.03 0.26
N PRO A 178 3.15 -13.16 1.00
CA PRO A 178 2.55 -14.38 0.45
C PRO A 178 1.08 -14.24 0.11
N LEU A 179 0.27 -13.53 0.92
CA LEU A 179 -1.14 -13.31 0.60
C LEU A 179 -1.32 -12.44 -0.63
N CYS A 180 -0.53 -11.36 -0.79
CA CYS A 180 -0.56 -10.53 -1.99
C CYS A 180 -0.29 -11.36 -3.25
N LEU A 181 0.75 -12.20 -3.22
CA LEU A 181 1.09 -13.10 -4.33
C LEU A 181 0.02 -14.18 -4.56
N ALA A 182 -0.61 -14.67 -3.50
CA ALA A 182 -1.70 -15.63 -3.60
C ALA A 182 -2.93 -15.03 -4.28
N TYR A 183 -3.40 -13.86 -3.84
CA TYR A 183 -4.54 -13.16 -4.46
C TYR A 183 -4.27 -12.82 -5.92
N THR A 184 -3.08 -12.29 -6.23
CA THR A 184 -2.68 -12.02 -7.61
C THR A 184 -2.71 -13.29 -8.45
N SER A 185 -2.22 -14.41 -7.91
CA SER A 185 -2.23 -15.70 -8.60
C SER A 185 -3.65 -16.23 -8.83
N VAL A 186 -4.57 -16.04 -7.88
CA VAL A 186 -5.99 -16.39 -8.07
C VAL A 186 -6.59 -15.62 -9.25
N ILE A 187 -6.32 -14.31 -9.33
CA ILE A 187 -6.82 -13.45 -10.41
C ILE A 187 -6.25 -13.92 -11.76
N CYS A 188 -4.92 -14.16 -11.83
CA CYS A 188 -4.26 -14.63 -13.06
C CYS A 188 -4.80 -16.00 -13.52
N LEU A 189 -4.94 -16.97 -12.61
CA LEU A 189 -5.48 -18.29 -12.94
C LEU A 189 -6.95 -18.23 -13.39
N ARG A 190 -7.74 -17.34 -12.77
CA ARG A 190 -9.13 -17.12 -13.20
C ARG A 190 -9.20 -16.48 -14.58
N TRP A 191 -8.29 -15.56 -14.89
CA TRP A 191 -8.17 -14.94 -16.21
C TRP A 191 -7.82 -15.95 -17.28
N ILE A 192 -6.80 -16.78 -17.04
CA ILE A 192 -6.39 -17.86 -17.97
C ILE A 192 -7.55 -18.82 -18.22
N ARG A 193 -8.21 -19.32 -17.14
CA ARG A 193 -9.35 -20.25 -17.26
C ARG A 193 -10.48 -19.70 -18.11
N LYS A 194 -10.75 -18.40 -18.02
CA LYS A 194 -11.81 -17.71 -18.78
C LYS A 194 -11.34 -17.25 -20.17
N LYS A 195 -10.14 -17.62 -20.61
CA LYS A 195 -9.53 -17.18 -21.88
C LYS A 195 -9.66 -15.66 -22.09
N GLY A 196 -9.42 -14.88 -21.06
CA GLY A 196 -9.59 -13.43 -21.09
C GLY A 196 -11.04 -12.93 -21.11
N ASN A 197 -12.05 -13.77 -21.18
CA ASN A 197 -13.47 -13.37 -21.15
C ASN A 197 -14.01 -13.39 -19.71
N SER A 198 -13.35 -12.67 -18.82
CA SER A 198 -13.75 -12.55 -17.43
C SER A 198 -14.50 -11.23 -17.19
N LYS A 199 -15.52 -11.27 -16.31
CA LYS A 199 -16.18 -10.05 -15.80
C LYS A 199 -15.17 -9.07 -15.18
N LEU A 200 -13.97 -9.55 -14.81
CA LEU A 200 -12.86 -8.73 -14.33
C LEU A 200 -12.35 -7.70 -15.36
N LYS A 201 -12.69 -7.84 -16.66
CA LYS A 201 -12.41 -6.81 -17.69
C LYS A 201 -12.96 -5.43 -17.32
N VAL A 202 -14.06 -5.38 -16.58
CA VAL A 202 -14.66 -4.13 -16.11
C VAL A 202 -13.73 -3.37 -15.16
N LEU A 203 -12.84 -4.08 -14.47
CA LEU A 203 -11.84 -3.48 -13.55
C LEU A 203 -10.56 -3.01 -14.27
N ALA A 204 -10.32 -3.43 -15.51
CA ALA A 204 -9.10 -3.08 -16.24
C ALA A 204 -8.94 -1.55 -16.46
N PRO A 205 -9.98 -0.77 -16.83
CA PRO A 205 -9.91 0.68 -16.91
C PRO A 205 -9.54 1.33 -15.58
N LEU A 206 -10.10 0.83 -14.47
CA LEU A 206 -9.77 1.32 -13.13
C LEU A 206 -8.26 1.23 -12.84
N GLY A 207 -7.65 0.08 -13.14
CA GLY A 207 -6.20 -0.13 -12.97
C GLY A 207 -5.34 0.73 -13.91
N ARG A 208 -5.81 0.98 -15.14
CA ARG A 208 -5.11 1.87 -16.10
C ARG A 208 -5.16 3.35 -15.67
N MET A 209 -6.07 3.70 -14.78
CA MET A 209 -6.31 5.05 -14.25
C MET A 209 -6.05 5.10 -12.73
N ALA A 210 -5.13 4.26 -12.23
CA ALA A 210 -4.91 4.04 -10.81
C ALA A 210 -4.47 5.30 -10.07
N LEU A 211 -3.54 6.09 -10.64
CA LEU A 211 -3.05 7.32 -10.02
C LEU A 211 -4.15 8.38 -9.91
N THR A 212 -4.90 8.59 -11.00
CA THR A 212 -6.05 9.51 -10.99
C THR A 212 -7.09 9.08 -9.96
N ASN A 213 -7.45 7.79 -9.92
CA ASN A 213 -8.42 7.27 -8.98
C ASN A 213 -7.95 7.38 -7.52
N TYR A 214 -6.65 7.16 -7.27
CA TYR A 214 -6.06 7.34 -5.94
C TYR A 214 -6.17 8.79 -5.45
N LEU A 215 -5.83 9.76 -6.30
CA LEU A 215 -5.95 11.17 -5.97
C LEU A 215 -7.41 11.58 -5.76
N MET A 216 -8.32 11.07 -6.61
CA MET A 216 -9.76 11.31 -6.46
C MET A 216 -10.29 10.74 -5.14
N GLN A 217 -9.86 9.54 -4.73
CA GLN A 217 -10.22 8.97 -3.43
C GLN A 217 -9.76 9.86 -2.27
N THR A 218 -8.56 10.42 -2.37
CA THR A 218 -8.04 11.35 -1.35
C THR A 218 -8.91 12.61 -1.27
N ILE A 219 -9.24 13.23 -2.42
CA ILE A 219 -10.11 14.41 -2.47
C ILE A 219 -11.50 14.09 -1.91
N ILE A 220 -12.11 12.99 -2.34
CA ILE A 220 -13.43 12.54 -1.85
C ILE A 220 -13.36 12.27 -0.34
N GLY A 221 -12.30 11.60 0.13
CA GLY A 221 -12.09 11.32 1.55
C GLY A 221 -11.98 12.59 2.40
N ILE A 222 -11.20 13.59 1.94
CA ILE A 222 -11.10 14.89 2.61
C ILE A 222 -12.48 15.57 2.64
N THR A 223 -13.18 15.61 1.50
CA THR A 223 -14.49 16.26 1.40
C THR A 223 -15.56 15.58 2.27
N LEU A 224 -15.55 14.26 2.39
CA LEU A 224 -16.56 13.54 3.17
C LEU A 224 -16.26 13.56 4.67
N TYR A 225 -15.01 13.34 5.07
CA TYR A 225 -14.68 13.03 6.45
C TYR A 225 -14.14 14.22 7.25
N TYR A 226 -13.41 15.14 6.61
CA TYR A 226 -12.85 16.28 7.31
C TYR A 226 -13.85 17.43 7.47
N GLY A 227 -13.64 18.25 8.50
CA GLY A 227 -14.50 19.40 8.80
C GLY A 227 -14.45 20.51 7.73
N VAL A 228 -13.38 20.53 6.91
CA VAL A 228 -13.29 21.36 5.70
C VAL A 228 -14.38 21.04 4.67
N GLY A 229 -14.90 19.80 4.70
CA GLY A 229 -16.00 19.34 3.88
C GLY A 229 -17.26 19.08 4.72
N LEU A 230 -17.74 17.82 4.69
CA LEU A 230 -18.98 17.43 5.39
C LEU A 230 -18.78 17.05 6.87
N GLY A 231 -17.53 16.82 7.30
CA GLY A 231 -17.21 16.56 8.71
C GLY A 231 -17.75 15.23 9.26
N PHE A 232 -17.93 14.22 8.42
CA PHE A 232 -18.48 12.93 8.87
C PHE A 232 -17.51 12.10 9.70
N GLY A 233 -16.20 12.41 9.68
CA GLY A 233 -15.15 11.56 10.26
C GLY A 233 -15.25 11.30 11.75
N GLY A 234 -15.78 12.25 12.52
CA GLY A 234 -15.95 12.10 13.97
C GLY A 234 -17.23 11.34 14.40
N ASN A 235 -18.21 11.23 13.51
CA ASN A 235 -19.57 10.79 13.87
C ASN A 235 -19.99 9.48 13.21
N ILE A 236 -19.21 8.93 12.28
CA ILE A 236 -19.56 7.76 11.48
C ILE A 236 -18.72 6.56 11.88
N GLY A 237 -19.38 5.50 12.34
CA GLY A 237 -18.74 4.22 12.62
C GLY A 237 -18.45 3.39 11.36
N PRO A 238 -17.69 2.28 11.49
CA PRO A 238 -17.30 1.40 10.37
C PRO A 238 -18.49 0.88 9.56
N VAL A 239 -19.66 0.73 10.17
CA VAL A 239 -20.90 0.22 9.54
C VAL A 239 -21.36 1.14 8.40
N ILE A 240 -21.17 2.45 8.52
CA ILE A 240 -21.53 3.43 7.49
C ILE A 240 -20.33 3.74 6.61
N PHE A 241 -19.14 3.79 7.18
CA PHE A 241 -17.89 4.07 6.45
C PHE A 241 -17.61 3.06 5.33
N VAL A 242 -17.76 1.76 5.59
CA VAL A 242 -17.49 0.71 4.61
C VAL A 242 -18.43 0.77 3.40
N PRO A 243 -19.76 0.86 3.54
CA PRO A 243 -20.67 1.05 2.41
C PRO A 243 -20.35 2.30 1.57
N ILE A 244 -20.02 3.43 2.19
CA ILE A 244 -19.62 4.65 1.46
C ILE A 244 -18.37 4.38 0.61
N GLY A 245 -17.35 3.74 1.18
CA GLY A 245 -16.14 3.37 0.45
C GLY A 245 -16.43 2.45 -0.74
N LEU A 246 -17.31 1.46 -0.57
CA LEU A 246 -17.75 0.58 -1.66
C LEU A 246 -18.53 1.34 -2.75
N ALA A 247 -19.39 2.28 -2.37
CA ALA A 247 -20.12 3.12 -3.32
C ALA A 247 -19.16 4.01 -4.14
N VAL A 248 -18.20 4.66 -3.49
CA VAL A 248 -17.14 5.45 -4.15
C VAL A 248 -16.35 4.58 -5.13
N TYR A 249 -15.97 3.37 -4.72
CA TYR A 249 -15.25 2.43 -5.57
C TYR A 249 -16.08 2.01 -6.79
N ALA A 250 -17.37 1.74 -6.61
CA ALA A 250 -18.29 1.41 -7.71
C ALA A 250 -18.42 2.57 -8.71
N LEU A 251 -18.54 3.81 -8.21
CA LEU A 251 -18.57 5.01 -9.04
C LEU A 251 -17.27 5.20 -9.82
N GLN A 252 -16.13 4.92 -9.21
CA GLN A 252 -14.83 4.98 -9.90
C GLN A 252 -14.70 3.95 -11.01
N ILE A 253 -15.23 2.74 -10.82
CA ILE A 253 -15.30 1.72 -11.88
C ILE A 253 -16.14 2.25 -13.04
N ALA A 254 -17.33 2.77 -12.78
CA ALA A 254 -18.23 3.31 -13.80
C ALA A 254 -17.59 4.46 -14.57
N TYR A 255 -17.05 5.45 -13.83
CA TYR A 255 -16.37 6.59 -14.38
C TYR A 255 -15.13 6.21 -15.23
N SER A 256 -14.27 5.31 -14.73
CA SER A 256 -13.08 4.87 -15.46
C SER A 256 -13.45 4.16 -16.78
N ASN A 257 -14.51 3.34 -16.78
CA ASN A 257 -15.00 2.68 -17.99
C ASN A 257 -15.56 3.70 -19.00
N TRP A 258 -16.32 4.68 -18.53
CA TRP A 258 -16.82 5.77 -19.37
C TRP A 258 -15.67 6.61 -19.93
N TRP A 259 -14.71 7.01 -19.10
CA TRP A 259 -13.55 7.84 -19.49
C TRP A 259 -12.76 7.22 -20.65
N PHE A 260 -12.42 5.94 -20.54
CA PHE A 260 -11.66 5.23 -21.58
C PHE A 260 -12.42 4.96 -22.88
N LYS A 261 -13.68 5.35 -23.00
CA LYS A 261 -14.34 5.40 -24.31
C LYS A 261 -13.80 6.55 -25.16
N TYR A 262 -13.45 7.69 -24.54
CA TYR A 262 -13.06 8.91 -25.22
C TYR A 262 -11.58 9.24 -25.16
N PHE A 263 -10.89 8.82 -24.09
CA PHE A 263 -9.51 9.18 -23.80
C PHE A 263 -8.58 7.98 -23.80
N ASN A 264 -7.26 8.21 -24.08
CA ASN A 264 -6.24 7.17 -24.12
C ASN A 264 -5.65 6.88 -22.74
N TYR A 265 -5.59 7.90 -21.89
CA TYR A 265 -4.96 7.88 -20.56
C TYR A 265 -5.88 8.55 -19.54
N GLY A 266 -5.73 8.20 -18.25
CA GLY A 266 -6.27 9.02 -17.17
C GLY A 266 -5.57 10.37 -17.12
N PRO A 267 -6.21 11.42 -16.54
CA PRO A 267 -5.62 12.76 -16.51
C PRO A 267 -4.22 12.81 -15.87
N MET A 268 -4.05 12.21 -14.72
CA MET A 268 -2.78 12.22 -13.99
C MET A 268 -1.74 11.30 -14.63
N GLU A 269 -2.17 10.16 -15.17
CA GLU A 269 -1.30 9.26 -15.94
C GLU A 269 -0.78 9.92 -17.22
N TRP A 270 -1.60 10.74 -17.85
CA TRP A 270 -1.19 11.49 -19.03
C TRP A 270 -0.11 12.53 -18.71
N ILE A 271 -0.32 13.33 -17.65
CA ILE A 271 0.67 14.31 -17.16
C ILE A 271 1.97 13.60 -16.80
N TRP A 272 1.89 12.53 -15.99
CA TRP A 272 3.04 11.76 -15.55
C TRP A 272 3.87 11.22 -16.73
N ARG A 273 3.18 10.64 -17.72
CA ARG A 273 3.85 10.10 -18.92
C ARG A 273 4.52 11.18 -19.76
N GLN A 274 3.91 12.35 -19.92
CA GLN A 274 4.55 13.46 -20.64
C GLN A 274 5.82 13.93 -19.95
N LEU A 275 5.77 14.08 -18.62
CA LEU A 275 6.95 14.45 -17.84
C LEU A 275 8.05 13.39 -17.92
N THR A 276 7.68 12.11 -17.89
CA THR A 276 8.65 10.99 -17.93
C THR A 276 9.29 10.83 -19.31
N TYR A 277 8.52 10.97 -20.37
CA TYR A 277 9.03 10.74 -21.74
C TYR A 277 9.50 12.01 -22.47
N GLY A 278 9.25 13.19 -21.90
CA GLY A 278 9.58 14.47 -22.53
C GLY A 278 8.86 14.73 -23.87
N LYS A 279 7.74 14.02 -24.12
CA LYS A 279 7.01 14.08 -25.40
C LYS A 279 5.52 14.32 -25.15
N ARG A 280 4.89 15.14 -26.00
CA ARG A 280 3.44 15.32 -25.98
C ARG A 280 2.75 14.06 -26.50
N LEU A 281 1.90 13.46 -25.68
CA LEU A 281 1.13 12.27 -26.03
C LEU A 281 -0.32 12.69 -26.38
N PRO A 282 -0.96 12.01 -27.38
CA PRO A 282 -2.36 12.31 -27.72
C PRO A 282 -3.28 11.91 -26.55
N PHE A 283 -4.01 12.90 -26.02
CA PHE A 283 -4.91 12.69 -24.89
C PHE A 283 -6.23 12.03 -25.31
N ARG A 284 -6.86 12.54 -26.37
CA ARG A 284 -8.10 11.98 -26.92
C ARG A 284 -7.81 10.85 -27.88
N LYS A 285 -8.74 9.91 -27.97
CA LYS A 285 -8.74 8.91 -29.05
C LYS A 285 -9.05 9.62 -30.36
N THR A 286 -8.17 9.50 -31.32
CA THR A 286 -8.49 9.89 -32.70
C THR A 286 -9.37 8.78 -33.27
N ASN A 287 -10.61 9.09 -33.58
CA ASN A 287 -11.43 8.17 -34.41
C ASN A 287 -10.67 7.98 -35.73
N ARG A 288 -10.03 6.84 -35.88
CA ARG A 288 -9.65 6.38 -37.21
C ARG A 288 -10.97 5.95 -37.83
N VAL A 289 -11.47 6.80 -38.76
CA VAL A 289 -12.49 6.44 -39.74
C VAL A 289 -11.95 5.29 -40.59
#